data_d87103d4c1fba1b7c21ff3b9f718f2c6
#
_entry.id   d87103d4c1fba1b7c21ff3b9f718f2c6
#
_cell.length_a   1.000
_cell.length_b   1.000
_cell.length_c   1.000
_cell.angle_alpha   90.00
_cell.angle_beta   90.00
_cell.angle_gamma   90.00
#
_symmetry.space_group_name_H-M   'P 1'
#
loop_
_entity.id
_entity.type
_entity.pdbx_description
1 polymer ?
#
loop_
_entity_poly.entity_id
_entity_poly.type
_entity_poly.pdbx_seq_one_letter_code
_entity_poly.pdbx_strand_id
1 'polypeptide(L)'
;MARIVMKFGGTSVANLERIRNVARRVKREVDVGNQVAVVVSAMSGVTNQLVAWCTELSPLHDAREYDAVVATGEQVTTGLLAIALQELGVDARSWQGWQIPLRTDNAHGKARIQAIEGGELIRRMETGQVAVVAGFQGIGPDNRITTLGRGGSDTSAVALAAGLQAERCDIYTDVDGVYTTDPRIVPKARKLARIAYEEMLELASVGAKVLQTRSVELAMNERVRVRVLSSFKDELAGETEGTLVVDEDEIVEKENVSGIAYSRDEAKITVRRVPDRPGIAASIFGALNDQNVNVDMIVQNISADGTTDMTFTVGKADLPRARAALADVKPQIGYAELLEDPDVAKISVVGVGMRSHAGVANTMFRALADKAINIQVISTSEIKVSVLIGAEYTELAVRALHTAYGLDAS
;
A
#
# COMPACT_ATOMS: atom_id res chain seq x y z
N MET A 1 18.08 -22.43 -11.18
CA MET A 1 18.71 -21.13 -10.86
C MET A 1 17.66 -20.07 -11.16
N ALA A 2 17.03 -19.55 -10.10
CA ALA A 2 15.98 -18.52 -10.22
C ALA A 2 16.60 -17.13 -10.07
N ARG A 3 16.02 -16.12 -10.72
CA ARG A 3 16.34 -14.72 -10.46
C ARG A 3 15.29 -14.18 -9.50
N ILE A 4 15.73 -13.62 -8.37
CA ILE A 4 14.85 -13.11 -7.33
C ILE A 4 15.22 -11.69 -6.92
N VAL A 5 14.22 -10.91 -6.55
CA VAL A 5 14.40 -9.61 -5.93
C VAL A 5 13.98 -9.71 -4.46
N MET A 6 14.85 -9.30 -3.56
CA MET A 6 14.58 -9.27 -2.12
C MET A 6 14.49 -7.82 -1.65
N LYS A 7 13.40 -7.40 -1.02
CA LYS A 7 13.28 -6.05 -0.49
C LYS A 7 13.26 -6.06 1.03
N PHE A 8 14.04 -5.16 1.64
CA PHE A 8 14.08 -4.99 3.10
C PHE A 8 13.68 -3.57 3.50
N GLY A 9 12.63 -3.48 4.32
CA GLY A 9 12.13 -2.21 4.86
C GLY A 9 13.05 -1.60 5.93
N GLY A 10 12.81 -0.35 6.31
CA GLY A 10 13.63 0.39 7.25
C GLY A 10 13.82 -0.30 8.61
N THR A 11 12.80 -0.95 9.14
CA THR A 11 12.88 -1.76 10.37
C THR A 11 13.76 -2.99 10.21
N SER A 12 13.83 -3.55 9.01
CA SER A 12 14.68 -4.70 8.67
C SER A 12 16.16 -4.34 8.60
N VAL A 13 16.49 -3.07 8.36
CA VAL A 13 17.85 -2.53 8.23
C VAL A 13 18.13 -1.43 9.27
N ALA A 14 17.43 -1.44 10.40
CA ALA A 14 17.43 -0.36 11.41
C ALA A 14 18.79 -0.06 12.02
N ASN A 15 19.69 -1.02 12.07
CA ASN A 15 21.04 -0.92 12.60
C ASN A 15 21.98 -1.93 11.96
N LEU A 16 23.29 -1.88 12.33
CA LEU A 16 24.31 -2.76 11.74
C LEU A 16 24.05 -4.25 12.01
N GLU A 17 23.49 -4.61 13.16
CA GLU A 17 23.13 -5.99 13.46
C GLU A 17 22.03 -6.50 12.49
N ARG A 18 21.01 -5.69 12.26
CA ARG A 18 19.94 -5.99 11.30
C ARG A 18 20.48 -6.09 9.88
N ILE A 19 21.40 -5.22 9.47
CA ILE A 19 22.07 -5.29 8.17
C ILE A 19 22.84 -6.61 8.03
N ARG A 20 23.57 -7.06 9.07
CA ARG A 20 24.23 -8.38 9.05
C ARG A 20 23.23 -9.54 8.94
N ASN A 21 22.07 -9.43 9.58
CA ASN A 21 21.01 -10.43 9.44
C ASN A 21 20.48 -10.49 7.99
N VAL A 22 20.24 -9.33 7.37
CA VAL A 22 19.87 -9.25 5.95
C VAL A 22 20.95 -9.88 5.08
N ALA A 23 22.23 -9.56 5.30
CA ALA A 23 23.33 -10.13 4.53
C ALA A 23 23.37 -11.68 4.61
N ARG A 24 23.14 -12.25 5.80
CA ARG A 24 23.03 -13.71 5.96
C ARG A 24 21.86 -14.33 5.18
N ARG A 25 20.71 -13.65 5.15
CA ARG A 25 19.54 -14.11 4.36
C ARG A 25 19.83 -14.08 2.86
N VAL A 26 20.42 -12.98 2.38
CA VAL A 26 20.83 -12.86 0.97
C VAL A 26 21.83 -13.94 0.60
N LYS A 27 22.85 -14.18 1.46
CA LYS A 27 23.84 -15.22 1.23
C LYS A 27 23.20 -16.61 1.08
N ARG A 28 22.19 -16.96 1.85
CA ARG A 28 21.49 -18.25 1.72
C ARG A 28 20.88 -18.44 0.33
N GLU A 29 20.24 -17.41 -0.22
CA GLU A 29 19.68 -17.48 -1.57
C GLU A 29 20.79 -17.61 -2.64
N VAL A 30 21.93 -16.96 -2.42
CA VAL A 30 23.10 -17.12 -3.28
C VAL A 30 23.68 -18.53 -3.17
N ASP A 31 23.80 -19.07 -1.96
CA ASP A 31 24.36 -20.41 -1.70
C ASP A 31 23.53 -21.55 -2.33
N VAL A 32 22.21 -21.35 -2.48
CA VAL A 32 21.35 -22.30 -3.22
C VAL A 32 21.34 -22.07 -4.73
N GLY A 33 22.17 -21.13 -5.22
CA GLY A 33 22.40 -20.88 -6.63
C GLY A 33 21.45 -19.88 -7.29
N ASN A 34 20.72 -19.08 -6.53
CA ASN A 34 19.86 -18.03 -7.09
C ASN A 34 20.65 -16.78 -7.48
N GLN A 35 20.20 -16.10 -8.53
CA GLN A 35 20.63 -14.77 -8.90
C GLN A 35 19.83 -13.76 -8.06
N VAL A 36 20.51 -12.93 -7.26
CA VAL A 36 19.86 -12.07 -6.27
C VAL A 36 20.10 -10.59 -6.54
N ALA A 37 19.01 -9.83 -6.60
CA ALA A 37 19.02 -8.38 -6.43
C ALA A 37 18.34 -8.01 -5.11
N VAL A 38 18.90 -7.06 -4.37
CA VAL A 38 18.37 -6.63 -3.07
C VAL A 38 18.01 -5.16 -3.12
N VAL A 39 16.78 -4.82 -2.77
CA VAL A 39 16.34 -3.43 -2.64
C VAL A 39 16.23 -3.08 -1.14
N VAL A 40 16.86 -1.99 -0.73
CA VAL A 40 16.83 -1.55 0.67
C VAL A 40 16.20 -0.17 0.81
N SER A 41 15.50 0.01 1.93
CA SER A 41 15.08 1.33 2.42
C SER A 41 16.19 1.98 3.23
N ALA A 42 16.06 3.26 3.53
CA ALA A 42 16.86 3.91 4.55
C ALA A 42 16.71 3.20 5.92
N MET A 43 17.72 3.30 6.78
CA MET A 43 17.63 2.82 8.17
C MET A 43 16.46 3.49 8.89
N SER A 44 15.83 2.76 9.82
CA SER A 44 14.65 3.26 10.55
C SER A 44 14.89 4.64 11.17
N GLY A 45 13.95 5.58 10.89
CA GLY A 45 14.02 6.96 11.39
C GLY A 45 14.84 7.92 10.53
N VAL A 46 15.77 7.44 9.69
CA VAL A 46 16.66 8.31 8.89
C VAL A 46 15.90 9.18 7.94
N THR A 47 14.97 8.62 7.16
CA THR A 47 14.15 9.42 6.23
C THR A 47 13.37 10.51 6.95
N ASN A 48 12.77 10.19 8.11
CA ASN A 48 12.04 11.18 8.91
C ASN A 48 12.96 12.31 9.38
N GLN A 49 14.20 12.01 9.78
CA GLN A 49 15.18 13.00 10.18
C GLN A 49 15.56 13.92 9.01
N LEU A 50 15.80 13.35 7.83
CA LEU A 50 16.12 14.12 6.61
C LEU A 50 14.97 15.05 6.22
N VAL A 51 13.72 14.55 6.28
CA VAL A 51 12.50 15.34 6.05
C VAL A 51 12.40 16.48 7.06
N ALA A 52 12.63 16.20 8.35
CA ALA A 52 12.58 17.23 9.40
C ALA A 52 13.59 18.35 9.12
N TRP A 53 14.82 18.02 8.73
CA TRP A 53 15.83 19.04 8.39
C TRP A 53 15.41 19.90 7.21
N CYS A 54 14.86 19.32 6.14
CA CYS A 54 14.35 20.08 5.00
C CYS A 54 13.25 21.08 5.42
N THR A 55 12.29 20.60 6.23
CA THR A 55 11.15 21.41 6.70
C THR A 55 11.59 22.51 7.68
N GLU A 56 12.55 22.22 8.57
CA GLU A 56 13.11 23.21 9.52
C GLU A 56 13.87 24.31 8.79
N LEU A 57 14.64 23.97 7.75
CA LEU A 57 15.35 24.98 6.94
C LEU A 57 14.38 25.85 6.13
N SER A 58 13.36 25.27 5.53
CA SER A 58 12.35 25.99 4.76
C SER A 58 11.06 25.18 4.64
N PRO A 59 9.93 25.64 5.21
CA PRO A 59 8.63 25.00 5.02
C PRO A 59 8.17 24.93 3.55
N LEU A 60 8.67 25.84 2.70
CA LEU A 60 8.38 25.93 1.26
C LEU A 60 9.62 25.58 0.43
N HIS A 61 10.36 24.55 0.81
CA HIS A 61 11.56 24.12 0.11
C HIS A 61 11.27 23.64 -1.31
N ASP A 62 12.27 23.77 -2.20
CA ASP A 62 12.21 23.23 -3.56
C ASP A 62 12.16 21.69 -3.50
N ALA A 63 11.17 21.08 -4.15
CA ALA A 63 10.97 19.63 -4.16
C ALA A 63 12.14 18.86 -4.80
N ARG A 64 12.89 19.47 -5.70
CA ARG A 64 14.07 18.88 -6.34
C ARG A 64 15.25 18.74 -5.38
N GLU A 65 15.46 19.76 -4.55
CA GLU A 65 16.50 19.73 -3.51
C GLU A 65 16.08 18.83 -2.34
N TYR A 66 14.78 18.79 -2.02
CA TYR A 66 14.22 17.82 -1.07
C TYR A 66 14.52 16.39 -1.49
N ASP A 67 14.25 16.03 -2.77
CA ASP A 67 14.53 14.69 -3.29
C ASP A 67 16.02 14.35 -3.18
N ALA A 68 16.91 15.29 -3.48
CA ALA A 68 18.35 15.09 -3.37
C ALA A 68 18.79 14.76 -1.92
N VAL A 69 18.19 15.43 -0.93
CA VAL A 69 18.48 15.18 0.48
C VAL A 69 17.91 13.84 0.95
N VAL A 70 16.61 13.60 0.75
CA VAL A 70 15.94 12.44 1.34
C VAL A 70 16.38 11.11 0.70
N ALA A 71 16.84 11.13 -0.55
CA ALA A 71 17.36 9.95 -1.24
C ALA A 71 18.70 9.43 -0.66
N THR A 72 19.38 10.22 0.16
CA THR A 72 20.70 9.81 0.71
C THR A 72 20.61 8.67 1.73
N GLY A 73 19.44 8.50 2.37
CA GLY A 73 19.26 7.46 3.37
C GLY A 73 19.46 6.04 2.81
N GLU A 74 18.88 5.77 1.65
CA GLU A 74 19.01 4.49 0.96
C GLU A 74 20.43 4.29 0.41
N GLN A 75 21.11 5.37 0.01
CA GLN A 75 22.50 5.31 -0.47
C GLN A 75 23.45 4.79 0.62
N VAL A 76 23.27 5.25 1.85
CA VAL A 76 24.05 4.74 3.00
C VAL A 76 23.76 3.25 3.23
N THR A 77 22.52 2.85 3.22
CA THR A 77 22.11 1.48 3.51
C THR A 77 22.62 0.50 2.45
N THR A 78 22.58 0.87 1.16
CA THR A 78 23.12 0.01 0.08
C THR A 78 24.63 -0.23 0.23
N GLY A 79 25.39 0.80 0.55
CA GLY A 79 26.83 0.67 0.79
C GLY A 79 27.13 -0.24 1.98
N LEU A 80 26.44 -0.04 3.11
CA LEU A 80 26.63 -0.86 4.31
C LEU A 80 26.26 -2.33 4.08
N LEU A 81 25.18 -2.61 3.35
CA LEU A 81 24.78 -3.99 3.05
C LEU A 81 25.77 -4.65 2.06
N ALA A 82 26.25 -3.94 1.05
CA ALA A 82 27.25 -4.46 0.14
C ALA A 82 28.55 -4.84 0.89
N ILE A 83 29.03 -4.00 1.82
CA ILE A 83 30.17 -4.30 2.68
C ILE A 83 29.91 -5.55 3.52
N ALA A 84 28.72 -5.67 4.13
CA ALA A 84 28.36 -6.83 4.96
C ALA A 84 28.28 -8.14 4.14
N LEU A 85 27.88 -8.09 2.89
CA LEU A 85 27.86 -9.23 1.97
C LEU A 85 29.29 -9.63 1.55
N GLN A 86 30.13 -8.66 1.23
CA GLN A 86 31.54 -8.90 0.89
C GLN A 86 32.32 -9.53 2.07
N GLU A 87 32.06 -9.13 3.30
CA GLU A 87 32.61 -9.75 4.51
C GLU A 87 32.21 -11.23 4.64
N LEU A 88 31.02 -11.62 4.12
CA LEU A 88 30.57 -13.00 4.05
C LEU A 88 31.09 -13.78 2.83
N GLY A 89 31.98 -13.17 2.02
CA GLY A 89 32.54 -13.77 0.81
C GLY A 89 31.61 -13.76 -0.39
N VAL A 90 30.56 -12.92 -0.39
CA VAL A 90 29.64 -12.76 -1.51
C VAL A 90 30.10 -11.58 -2.36
N ASP A 91 30.28 -11.78 -3.68
CA ASP A 91 30.52 -10.67 -4.61
C ASP A 91 29.25 -9.81 -4.66
N ALA A 92 29.31 -8.60 -4.12
CA ALA A 92 28.18 -7.68 -4.02
C ALA A 92 28.59 -6.26 -4.40
N ARG A 93 27.69 -5.56 -5.09
CA ARG A 93 27.88 -4.16 -5.48
C ARG A 93 26.65 -3.33 -5.17
N SER A 94 26.87 -2.15 -4.59
CA SER A 94 25.83 -1.14 -4.37
C SER A 94 25.52 -0.38 -5.67
N TRP A 95 24.23 -0.12 -5.89
CA TRP A 95 23.69 0.59 -7.04
C TRP A 95 22.75 1.68 -6.59
N GLN A 96 22.99 2.88 -7.04
CA GLN A 96 22.12 4.03 -6.79
C GLN A 96 21.07 4.14 -7.90
N GLY A 97 19.96 4.84 -7.67
CA GLY A 97 18.85 4.94 -8.62
C GLY A 97 19.25 5.47 -10.01
N TRP A 98 20.26 6.33 -10.08
CA TRP A 98 20.76 6.85 -11.37
C TRP A 98 21.74 5.89 -12.09
N GLN A 99 22.34 4.95 -11.39
CA GLN A 99 23.28 3.96 -11.97
C GLN A 99 22.55 2.79 -12.64
N ILE A 100 21.38 2.46 -12.13
CA ILE A 100 20.37 1.67 -12.82
C ILE A 100 19.32 2.68 -13.25
N PRO A 101 19.18 3.05 -14.53
CA PRO A 101 18.23 4.07 -14.85
C PRO A 101 16.80 3.60 -14.56
N LEU A 102 16.39 3.76 -13.28
CA LEU A 102 15.00 3.73 -12.87
C LEU A 102 14.43 5.07 -13.29
N ARG A 103 13.93 5.12 -14.52
CA ARG A 103 13.43 6.34 -15.13
C ARG A 103 12.08 6.72 -14.55
N THR A 104 11.92 7.97 -14.20
CA THR A 104 10.68 8.52 -13.64
C THR A 104 10.25 9.77 -14.41
N ASP A 105 9.03 10.24 -14.14
CA ASP A 105 8.62 11.60 -14.46
C ASP A 105 9.29 12.64 -13.52
N ASN A 106 8.97 13.92 -13.71
CA ASN A 106 9.49 15.05 -12.91
C ASN A 106 8.58 15.43 -11.73
N ALA A 107 7.65 14.55 -11.29
CA ALA A 107 6.81 14.80 -10.14
C ALA A 107 7.58 14.58 -8.83
N HIS A 108 8.54 15.46 -8.52
CA HIS A 108 9.39 15.36 -7.33
C HIS A 108 8.59 15.09 -6.04
N GLY A 109 9.14 14.27 -5.14
CA GLY A 109 8.49 13.79 -3.92
C GLY A 109 7.43 12.69 -4.10
N LYS A 110 6.93 12.48 -5.33
CA LYS A 110 5.90 11.48 -5.67
C LYS A 110 6.02 10.98 -7.12
N ALA A 111 7.25 10.89 -7.63
CA ALA A 111 7.52 10.53 -9.01
C ALA A 111 6.97 9.15 -9.39
N ARG A 112 6.61 8.99 -10.66
CA ARG A 112 6.13 7.73 -11.23
C ARG A 112 7.20 7.09 -12.09
N ILE A 113 7.39 5.77 -11.90
CA ILE A 113 8.32 4.97 -12.70
C ILE A 113 7.77 4.84 -14.11
N GLN A 114 8.61 5.13 -15.10
CA GLN A 114 8.29 5.03 -16.53
C GLN A 114 8.99 3.84 -17.19
N ALA A 115 10.22 3.53 -16.76
CA ALA A 115 10.99 2.42 -17.30
C ALA A 115 12.10 1.99 -16.33
N ILE A 116 12.57 0.75 -16.49
CA ILE A 116 13.77 0.23 -15.82
C ILE A 116 14.68 -0.43 -16.85
N GLU A 117 15.92 0.02 -16.89
CA GLU A 117 16.94 -0.53 -17.78
C GLU A 117 17.78 -1.59 -17.04
N GLY A 118 17.24 -2.82 -16.91
CA GLY A 118 17.86 -3.90 -16.12
C GLY A 118 19.05 -4.61 -16.76
N GLY A 119 19.40 -4.32 -18.02
CA GLY A 119 20.37 -5.12 -18.79
C GLY A 119 21.77 -5.25 -18.18
N GLU A 120 22.31 -4.19 -17.59
CA GLU A 120 23.62 -4.24 -16.92
C GLU A 120 23.57 -5.08 -15.63
N LEU A 121 22.50 -4.95 -14.86
CA LEU A 121 22.29 -5.75 -13.66
C LEU A 121 22.19 -7.24 -13.99
N ILE A 122 21.41 -7.59 -15.02
CA ILE A 122 21.27 -8.98 -15.48
C ILE A 122 22.64 -9.57 -15.80
N ARG A 123 23.45 -8.89 -16.63
CA ARG A 123 24.80 -9.38 -16.98
C ARG A 123 25.70 -9.65 -15.77
N ARG A 124 25.64 -8.77 -14.77
CA ARG A 124 26.43 -8.93 -13.54
C ARG A 124 25.91 -10.04 -12.64
N MET A 125 24.57 -10.16 -12.53
CA MET A 125 23.97 -11.25 -11.77
C MET A 125 24.27 -12.61 -12.40
N GLU A 126 24.38 -12.70 -13.72
CA GLU A 126 24.80 -13.90 -14.44
C GLU A 126 26.24 -14.30 -14.12
N THR A 127 27.10 -13.37 -13.73
CA THR A 127 28.46 -13.66 -13.23
C THR A 127 28.52 -13.93 -11.73
N GLY A 128 27.37 -14.01 -11.05
CA GLY A 128 27.27 -14.31 -9.60
C GLY A 128 27.34 -13.07 -8.69
N GLN A 129 27.37 -11.86 -9.25
CA GLN A 129 27.37 -10.64 -8.44
C GLN A 129 25.97 -10.32 -7.91
N VAL A 130 25.84 -10.06 -6.61
CA VAL A 130 24.63 -9.56 -5.97
C VAL A 130 24.51 -8.05 -6.20
N ALA A 131 23.37 -7.62 -6.75
CA ALA A 131 23.06 -6.20 -6.90
C ALA A 131 22.34 -5.66 -5.67
N VAL A 132 22.95 -4.73 -4.92
CA VAL A 132 22.33 -4.05 -3.79
C VAL A 132 21.85 -2.67 -4.24
N VAL A 133 20.56 -2.47 -4.33
CA VAL A 133 19.91 -1.34 -5.01
C VAL A 133 19.26 -0.40 -3.99
N ALA A 134 19.47 0.90 -4.16
CA ALA A 134 18.77 1.92 -3.39
C ALA A 134 17.30 1.98 -3.83
N GLY A 135 16.37 1.66 -2.92
CA GLY A 135 14.95 1.85 -3.14
C GLY A 135 14.55 3.33 -3.10
N PHE A 136 13.24 3.59 -3.26
CA PHE A 136 12.64 4.91 -3.08
C PHE A 136 13.04 5.99 -4.10
N GLN A 137 14.09 5.81 -4.88
CA GLN A 137 14.65 6.83 -5.77
C GLN A 137 14.73 6.38 -7.24
N GLY A 138 14.71 7.35 -8.12
CA GLY A 138 14.90 7.21 -9.55
C GLY A 138 15.56 8.44 -10.16
N ILE A 139 15.54 8.53 -11.47
CA ILE A 139 16.09 9.66 -12.23
C ILE A 139 15.04 10.21 -13.18
N GLY A 140 14.76 11.51 -13.07
CA GLY A 140 13.87 12.24 -13.94
C GLY A 140 14.51 12.62 -15.28
N PRO A 141 13.70 13.13 -16.24
CA PRO A 141 14.18 13.57 -17.55
C PRO A 141 15.29 14.62 -17.50
N ASP A 142 15.30 15.47 -16.48
CA ASP A 142 16.30 16.53 -16.27
C ASP A 142 17.61 16.01 -15.63
N ASN A 143 17.80 14.69 -15.59
CA ASN A 143 18.93 14.03 -14.95
C ASN A 143 19.05 14.38 -13.45
N ARG A 144 17.94 14.67 -12.79
CA ARG A 144 17.86 14.90 -11.35
C ARG A 144 17.31 13.69 -10.64
N ILE A 145 17.76 13.48 -9.40
CA ILE A 145 17.20 12.46 -8.53
C ILE A 145 15.74 12.81 -8.24
N THR A 146 14.88 11.82 -8.31
CA THR A 146 13.47 11.89 -7.93
C THR A 146 13.16 10.87 -6.84
N THR A 147 12.21 11.16 -5.97
CA THR A 147 11.72 10.20 -4.99
C THR A 147 10.29 9.76 -5.29
N LEU A 148 9.99 8.50 -4.98
CA LEU A 148 8.74 7.86 -5.35
C LEU A 148 7.61 8.10 -4.33
N GLY A 149 7.91 8.79 -3.22
CA GLY A 149 6.98 9.00 -2.15
C GLY A 149 6.79 7.79 -1.23
N ARG A 150 5.76 7.82 -0.39
CA ARG A 150 5.51 6.77 0.62
C ARG A 150 5.38 5.39 -0.03
N GLY A 151 6.06 4.39 0.55
CA GLY A 151 6.09 3.03 0.00
C GLY A 151 6.97 2.86 -1.25
N GLY A 152 7.78 3.88 -1.59
CA GLY A 152 8.57 3.90 -2.80
C GLY A 152 9.57 2.74 -2.91
N SER A 153 10.11 2.21 -1.80
CA SER A 153 11.02 1.06 -1.85
C SER A 153 10.32 -0.25 -2.25
N ASP A 154 9.06 -0.46 -1.86
CA ASP A 154 8.25 -1.61 -2.32
C ASP A 154 8.00 -1.48 -3.83
N THR A 155 7.62 -0.28 -4.27
CA THR A 155 7.42 0.02 -5.69
C THR A 155 8.71 -0.15 -6.49
N SER A 156 9.86 0.30 -5.98
CA SER A 156 11.18 0.08 -6.61
C SER A 156 11.50 -1.41 -6.76
N ALA A 157 11.20 -2.22 -5.74
CA ALA A 157 11.50 -3.65 -5.75
C ALA A 157 10.66 -4.40 -6.78
N VAL A 158 9.36 -4.12 -6.84
CA VAL A 158 8.47 -4.73 -7.83
C VAL A 158 8.85 -4.30 -9.24
N ALA A 159 9.13 -3.01 -9.45
CA ALA A 159 9.58 -2.50 -10.74
C ALA A 159 10.91 -3.15 -11.17
N LEU A 160 11.85 -3.27 -10.23
CA LEU A 160 13.12 -3.96 -10.49
C LEU A 160 12.89 -5.44 -10.85
N ALA A 161 11.98 -6.13 -10.15
CA ALA A 161 11.62 -7.51 -10.45
C ALA A 161 11.07 -7.67 -11.88
N ALA A 162 10.20 -6.75 -12.31
CA ALA A 162 9.72 -6.70 -13.69
C ALA A 162 10.86 -6.47 -14.69
N GLY A 163 11.69 -5.44 -14.48
CA GLY A 163 12.81 -5.10 -15.37
C GLY A 163 13.92 -6.16 -15.45
N LEU A 164 14.08 -6.96 -14.39
CA LEU A 164 15.01 -8.10 -14.34
C LEU A 164 14.38 -9.41 -14.81
N GLN A 165 13.07 -9.44 -15.12
CA GLN A 165 12.32 -10.66 -15.38
C GLN A 165 12.52 -11.69 -14.26
N ALA A 166 12.41 -11.24 -13.02
CA ALA A 166 12.60 -12.08 -11.85
C ALA A 166 11.43 -13.05 -11.68
N GLU A 167 11.69 -14.24 -11.16
CA GLU A 167 10.66 -15.25 -10.86
C GLU A 167 9.70 -14.76 -9.77
N ARG A 168 10.25 -13.98 -8.80
CA ARG A 168 9.47 -13.38 -7.71
C ARG A 168 10.16 -12.18 -7.08
N CYS A 169 9.38 -11.39 -6.36
CA CYS A 169 9.81 -10.31 -5.49
C CYS A 169 9.45 -10.64 -4.03
N ASP A 170 10.44 -10.90 -3.18
CA ASP A 170 10.28 -11.18 -1.76
C ASP A 170 10.34 -9.88 -0.95
N ILE A 171 9.23 -9.47 -0.34
CA ILE A 171 9.14 -8.27 0.50
C ILE A 171 9.21 -8.66 1.97
N TYR A 172 10.34 -8.35 2.60
CA TYR A 172 10.58 -8.56 4.03
C TYR A 172 10.14 -7.33 4.83
N THR A 173 9.23 -7.58 5.77
CA THR A 173 8.62 -6.55 6.61
C THR A 173 8.57 -6.99 8.08
N ASP A 174 7.85 -6.28 8.92
CA ASP A 174 7.66 -6.59 10.34
C ASP A 174 6.54 -7.61 10.59
N VAL A 175 5.77 -7.98 9.56
CA VAL A 175 4.75 -9.03 9.61
C VAL A 175 5.17 -10.25 8.78
N ASP A 176 4.63 -11.42 9.10
CA ASP A 176 5.01 -12.69 8.46
C ASP A 176 4.05 -13.14 7.34
N GLY A 177 3.22 -12.23 6.86
CA GLY A 177 2.29 -12.45 5.78
C GLY A 177 1.07 -11.57 5.87
N VAL A 178 0.11 -11.81 4.98
CA VAL A 178 -1.21 -11.19 4.96
C VAL A 178 -2.18 -12.09 5.72
N TYR A 179 -2.99 -11.49 6.58
CA TYR A 179 -3.97 -12.19 7.40
C TYR A 179 -5.40 -11.88 6.96
N THR A 180 -6.33 -12.76 7.28
CA THR A 180 -7.76 -12.58 7.03
C THR A 180 -8.33 -11.32 7.71
N THR A 181 -7.68 -10.82 8.75
CA THR A 181 -7.83 -9.47 9.34
C THR A 181 -6.64 -9.19 10.26
N ASP A 182 -6.64 -8.05 10.95
CA ASP A 182 -5.60 -7.68 11.91
C ASP A 182 -5.60 -8.66 13.12
N PRO A 183 -4.54 -9.46 13.31
CA PRO A 183 -4.47 -10.44 14.41
C PRO A 183 -4.45 -9.79 15.81
N ARG A 184 -4.16 -8.49 15.92
CA ARG A 184 -4.25 -7.74 17.17
C ARG A 184 -5.70 -7.52 17.61
N ILE A 185 -6.63 -7.46 16.65
CA ILE A 185 -8.08 -7.34 16.89
C ILE A 185 -8.72 -8.72 17.00
N VAL A 186 -8.36 -9.63 16.09
CA VAL A 186 -8.88 -11.00 16.04
C VAL A 186 -7.73 -11.98 16.18
N PRO A 187 -7.44 -12.50 17.40
CA PRO A 187 -6.34 -13.45 17.62
C PRO A 187 -6.46 -14.76 16.81
N LYS A 188 -7.66 -15.07 16.32
CA LYS A 188 -7.94 -16.22 15.45
C LYS A 188 -7.80 -15.91 13.96
N ALA A 189 -7.33 -14.72 13.60
CA ALA A 189 -7.08 -14.40 12.21
C ALA A 189 -6.07 -15.38 11.59
N ARG A 190 -6.41 -15.91 10.42
CA ARG A 190 -5.61 -16.89 9.71
C ARG A 190 -4.67 -16.20 8.73
N LYS A 191 -3.42 -16.64 8.66
CA LYS A 191 -2.50 -16.21 7.62
C LYS A 191 -2.90 -16.83 6.27
N LEU A 192 -2.97 -16.02 5.24
CA LEU A 192 -3.25 -16.45 3.88
C LEU A 192 -1.98 -17.01 3.23
N ALA A 193 -2.04 -18.22 2.70
CA ALA A 193 -0.93 -18.77 1.92
C ALA A 193 -0.79 -18.06 0.57
N ARG A 194 -1.92 -17.74 -0.05
CA ARG A 194 -2.01 -17.02 -1.33
C ARG A 194 -3.14 -15.99 -1.28
N ILE A 195 -3.00 -14.93 -2.07
CA ILE A 195 -4.03 -13.90 -2.26
C ILE A 195 -3.93 -13.36 -3.68
N ALA A 196 -5.05 -13.05 -4.33
CA ALA A 196 -5.07 -12.43 -5.64
C ALA A 196 -4.58 -10.96 -5.57
N TYR A 197 -4.01 -10.45 -6.68
CA TYR A 197 -3.59 -9.04 -6.74
C TYR A 197 -4.75 -8.10 -6.43
N GLU A 198 -5.93 -8.36 -6.98
CA GLU A 198 -7.12 -7.51 -6.78
C GLU A 198 -7.54 -7.48 -5.32
N GLU A 199 -7.55 -8.63 -4.64
CA GLU A 199 -7.88 -8.72 -3.22
C GLU A 199 -6.84 -7.99 -2.36
N MET A 200 -5.54 -8.20 -2.66
CA MET A 200 -4.46 -7.52 -1.95
C MET A 200 -4.52 -6.00 -2.16
N LEU A 201 -4.86 -5.54 -3.38
CA LEU A 201 -5.03 -4.13 -3.70
C LEU A 201 -6.16 -3.51 -2.86
N GLU A 202 -7.30 -4.20 -2.79
CA GLU A 202 -8.43 -3.75 -1.98
C GLU A 202 -8.10 -3.74 -0.48
N LEU A 203 -7.48 -4.81 0.06
CA LEU A 203 -7.06 -4.83 1.45
C LEU A 203 -6.05 -3.72 1.77
N ALA A 204 -5.08 -3.48 0.90
CA ALA A 204 -4.10 -2.42 1.05
C ALA A 204 -4.74 -1.01 1.01
N SER A 205 -5.74 -0.82 0.14
CA SER A 205 -6.45 0.46 -0.02
C SER A 205 -7.31 0.83 1.19
N VAL A 206 -7.85 -0.17 1.89
CA VAL A 206 -8.75 0.02 3.03
C VAL A 206 -8.11 -0.13 4.41
N GLY A 207 -6.78 -0.27 4.49
CA GLY A 207 -6.08 -0.17 5.78
C GLY A 207 -5.19 -1.33 6.17
N ALA A 208 -5.14 -2.43 5.44
CA ALA A 208 -4.15 -3.49 5.65
C ALA A 208 -2.77 -2.99 5.16
N LYS A 209 -2.02 -2.34 6.05
CA LYS A 209 -0.74 -1.66 5.75
C LYS A 209 0.45 -2.63 5.55
N VAL A 210 0.21 -3.82 5.01
CA VAL A 210 1.25 -4.83 4.78
C VAL A 210 2.06 -4.51 3.53
N LEU A 211 1.37 -4.17 2.43
CA LEU A 211 1.95 -3.70 1.17
C LEU A 211 1.38 -2.33 0.82
N GLN A 212 2.14 -1.57 0.06
CA GLN A 212 1.65 -0.30 -0.49
C GLN A 212 0.80 -0.55 -1.73
N THR A 213 -0.35 0.10 -1.82
CA THR A 213 -1.29 -0.02 -2.95
C THR A 213 -0.60 0.07 -4.30
N ARG A 214 0.27 1.08 -4.47
CA ARG A 214 1.01 1.32 -5.72
C ARG A 214 1.96 0.17 -6.09
N SER A 215 2.56 -0.51 -5.13
CA SER A 215 3.43 -1.67 -5.41
C SER A 215 2.61 -2.88 -5.82
N VAL A 216 1.41 -3.07 -5.27
CA VAL A 216 0.50 -4.15 -5.66
C VAL A 216 -0.07 -3.90 -7.06
N GLU A 217 -0.48 -2.66 -7.36
CA GLU A 217 -0.93 -2.26 -8.71
C GLU A 217 0.15 -2.54 -9.77
N LEU A 218 1.39 -2.16 -9.48
CA LEU A 218 2.51 -2.44 -10.38
C LEU A 218 2.75 -3.95 -10.53
N ALA A 219 2.69 -4.71 -9.43
CA ALA A 219 2.86 -6.16 -9.46
C ALA A 219 1.79 -6.84 -10.32
N MET A 220 0.54 -6.40 -10.21
CA MET A 220 -0.57 -6.87 -11.03
C MET A 220 -0.34 -6.57 -12.52
N ASN A 221 0.01 -5.33 -12.87
CA ASN A 221 0.22 -4.89 -14.25
C ASN A 221 1.37 -5.62 -14.93
N GLU A 222 2.47 -5.85 -14.18
CA GLU A 222 3.69 -6.50 -14.68
C GLU A 222 3.71 -8.02 -14.42
N ARG A 223 2.65 -8.57 -13.80
CA ARG A 223 2.53 -9.99 -13.39
C ARG A 223 3.71 -10.49 -12.56
N VAL A 224 4.22 -9.64 -11.66
CA VAL A 224 5.30 -9.98 -10.74
C VAL A 224 4.72 -10.68 -9.52
N ARG A 225 5.08 -11.95 -9.30
CA ARG A 225 4.74 -12.64 -8.05
C ARG A 225 5.43 -11.96 -6.88
N VAL A 226 4.64 -11.53 -5.90
CA VAL A 226 5.16 -10.89 -4.68
C VAL A 226 4.95 -11.83 -3.50
N ARG A 227 6.00 -12.05 -2.70
CA ARG A 227 5.91 -12.84 -1.48
C ARG A 227 6.18 -11.95 -0.27
N VAL A 228 5.28 -11.94 0.69
CA VAL A 228 5.40 -11.18 1.95
C VAL A 228 5.98 -12.08 3.02
N LEU A 229 7.08 -11.64 3.65
CA LEU A 229 7.85 -12.41 4.62
C LEU A 229 8.24 -11.55 5.84
N SER A 230 8.43 -12.19 6.99
CA SER A 230 8.99 -11.52 8.16
C SER A 230 10.50 -11.39 8.07
N SER A 231 11.01 -10.20 8.37
CA SER A 231 12.45 -9.98 8.56
C SER A 231 12.94 -10.34 9.97
N PHE A 232 12.02 -10.71 10.89
CA PHE A 232 12.29 -10.96 12.30
C PHE A 232 12.24 -12.44 12.70
N LYS A 233 11.54 -13.27 11.93
CA LYS A 233 11.52 -14.72 12.15
C LYS A 233 12.78 -15.36 11.57
N ASP A 234 13.34 -16.34 12.29
CA ASP A 234 14.49 -17.09 11.80
C ASP A 234 14.00 -18.22 10.87
N GLU A 235 14.46 -18.21 9.63
CA GLU A 235 14.08 -19.17 8.58
C GLU A 235 14.59 -20.60 8.84
N LEU A 236 15.48 -20.79 9.83
CA LEU A 236 15.97 -22.10 10.22
C LEU A 236 14.89 -23.02 10.84
N ALA A 237 13.74 -22.47 11.22
CA ALA A 237 12.65 -23.23 11.83
C ALA A 237 11.66 -23.85 10.83
N GLY A 238 11.89 -23.79 9.53
CA GLY A 238 11.01 -24.43 8.51
C GLY A 238 9.68 -23.73 8.25
N GLU A 239 9.42 -22.57 8.86
CA GLU A 239 8.19 -21.79 8.73
C GLU A 239 8.33 -20.60 7.75
N THR A 240 8.82 -20.84 6.56
CA THR A 240 9.09 -19.75 5.57
C THR A 240 7.97 -19.52 4.59
N GLU A 241 6.81 -20.04 4.83
CA GLU A 241 5.65 -19.78 4.00
C GLU A 241 4.99 -18.44 4.40
N GLY A 242 5.49 -17.34 3.83
CA GLY A 242 4.80 -16.05 3.84
C GLY A 242 3.50 -16.11 3.03
N THR A 243 2.95 -14.95 2.67
CA THR A 243 1.82 -14.86 1.75
C THR A 243 2.32 -14.59 0.34
N LEU A 244 1.89 -15.38 -0.63
CA LEU A 244 2.17 -15.18 -2.05
C LEU A 244 1.02 -14.39 -2.69
N VAL A 245 1.34 -13.23 -3.26
CA VAL A 245 0.42 -12.40 -4.05
C VAL A 245 0.60 -12.76 -5.52
N VAL A 246 -0.46 -13.23 -6.16
CA VAL A 246 -0.44 -13.85 -7.50
C VAL A 246 -1.65 -13.45 -8.33
N ASP A 247 -1.67 -13.88 -9.58
CA ASP A 247 -2.85 -13.77 -10.44
C ASP A 247 -4.02 -14.61 -9.89
N GLU A 248 -5.25 -14.17 -10.08
CA GLU A 248 -6.46 -14.89 -9.66
C GLU A 248 -6.52 -16.32 -10.23
N ASP A 249 -5.99 -16.54 -11.44
CA ASP A 249 -5.96 -17.84 -12.12
C ASP A 249 -5.05 -18.87 -11.40
N GLU A 250 -4.14 -18.44 -10.54
CA GLU A 250 -3.28 -19.32 -9.76
C GLU A 250 -3.92 -19.80 -8.43
N ILE A 251 -5.11 -19.31 -8.11
CA ILE A 251 -5.86 -19.68 -6.90
C ILE A 251 -6.91 -20.72 -7.27
N VAL A 252 -6.67 -21.97 -6.90
CA VAL A 252 -7.50 -23.13 -7.28
C VAL A 252 -8.85 -23.15 -6.54
N GLU A 253 -8.85 -22.84 -5.24
CA GLU A 253 -10.05 -22.76 -4.41
C GLU A 253 -10.27 -21.31 -3.99
N LYS A 254 -11.37 -20.71 -4.46
CA LYS A 254 -11.75 -19.33 -4.13
C LYS A 254 -12.68 -19.34 -2.92
N GLU A 255 -12.19 -18.88 -1.79
CA GLU A 255 -13.07 -18.54 -0.67
C GLU A 255 -13.98 -17.37 -1.09
N ASN A 256 -15.23 -17.35 -0.62
CA ASN A 256 -16.15 -16.26 -0.93
C ASN A 256 -15.64 -14.92 -0.40
N VAL A 257 -14.96 -14.96 0.75
CA VAL A 257 -14.36 -13.82 1.44
C VAL A 257 -12.97 -14.20 1.87
N SER A 258 -11.98 -13.44 1.42
CA SER A 258 -10.57 -13.65 1.73
C SER A 258 -10.12 -12.87 2.96
N GLY A 259 -10.80 -11.73 3.26
CA GLY A 259 -10.43 -10.94 4.41
C GLY A 259 -11.35 -9.77 4.73
N ILE A 260 -11.09 -9.19 5.90
CA ILE A 260 -11.77 -8.02 6.42
C ILE A 260 -10.73 -6.95 6.74
N ALA A 261 -10.85 -5.79 6.09
CA ALA A 261 -10.05 -4.62 6.38
C ALA A 261 -10.90 -3.51 7.01
N TYR A 262 -10.25 -2.61 7.72
CA TYR A 262 -10.90 -1.45 8.31
C TYR A 262 -10.03 -0.21 8.21
N SER A 263 -10.67 0.96 8.11
CA SER A 263 -10.02 2.27 8.19
C SER A 263 -10.72 3.10 9.26
N ARG A 264 -9.93 3.70 10.15
CA ARG A 264 -10.39 4.71 11.12
C ARG A 264 -10.05 6.13 10.67
N ASP A 265 -9.36 6.26 9.54
CA ASP A 265 -8.98 7.54 8.95
C ASP A 265 -10.01 7.99 7.91
N GLU A 266 -11.27 8.05 8.35
CA GLU A 266 -12.41 8.44 7.54
C GLU A 266 -13.20 9.54 8.24
N ALA A 267 -13.64 10.53 7.48
CA ALA A 267 -14.64 11.51 7.90
C ALA A 267 -15.76 11.55 6.86
N LYS A 268 -17.01 11.46 7.31
CA LYS A 268 -18.19 11.54 6.45
C LYS A 268 -18.59 13.00 6.26
N ILE A 269 -18.88 13.37 5.02
CA ILE A 269 -19.46 14.66 4.64
C ILE A 269 -20.78 14.38 3.92
N THR A 270 -21.83 15.11 4.30
CA THR A 270 -23.11 15.11 3.57
C THR A 270 -23.47 16.52 3.18
N VAL A 271 -23.52 16.77 1.88
CA VAL A 271 -24.02 18.02 1.27
C VAL A 271 -25.50 17.84 1.03
N ARG A 272 -26.35 18.56 1.79
CA ARG A 272 -27.80 18.36 1.78
C ARG A 272 -28.54 19.35 0.89
N ARG A 273 -29.62 18.87 0.29
CA ARG A 273 -30.53 19.63 -0.56
C ARG A 273 -29.80 20.40 -1.65
N VAL A 274 -28.96 19.69 -2.36
CA VAL A 274 -28.29 20.20 -3.57
C VAL A 274 -29.30 20.19 -4.71
N PRO A 275 -29.48 21.25 -5.52
CA PRO A 275 -30.34 21.22 -6.69
C PRO A 275 -29.96 20.09 -7.65
N ASP A 276 -30.92 19.19 -7.98
CA ASP A 276 -30.69 18.08 -8.89
C ASP A 276 -30.62 18.56 -10.35
N ARG A 277 -29.41 18.83 -10.81
CA ARG A 277 -29.15 19.30 -12.19
C ARG A 277 -27.83 18.76 -12.71
N PRO A 278 -27.70 18.57 -14.03
CA PRO A 278 -26.44 18.15 -14.64
C PRO A 278 -25.27 19.06 -14.23
N GLY A 279 -24.12 18.45 -13.94
CA GLY A 279 -22.87 19.16 -13.59
C GLY A 279 -22.67 19.44 -12.09
N ILE A 280 -23.66 19.18 -11.23
CA ILE A 280 -23.55 19.50 -9.81
C ILE A 280 -22.47 18.66 -9.11
N ALA A 281 -22.41 17.35 -9.42
CA ALA A 281 -21.36 16.47 -8.90
C ALA A 281 -19.96 16.93 -9.36
N ALA A 282 -19.83 17.33 -10.63
CA ALA A 282 -18.57 17.86 -11.16
C ALA A 282 -18.12 19.14 -10.41
N SER A 283 -19.06 20.02 -10.04
CA SER A 283 -18.76 21.24 -9.27
C SER A 283 -18.30 20.92 -7.85
N ILE A 284 -18.94 19.97 -7.16
CA ILE A 284 -18.59 19.54 -5.80
C ILE A 284 -17.21 18.88 -5.80
N PHE A 285 -17.03 17.84 -6.60
CA PHE A 285 -15.79 17.06 -6.61
C PHE A 285 -14.63 17.77 -7.31
N GLY A 286 -14.92 18.70 -8.26
CA GLY A 286 -13.94 19.60 -8.85
C GLY A 286 -13.29 20.50 -7.80
N ALA A 287 -14.11 21.12 -6.94
CA ALA A 287 -13.58 21.96 -5.86
C ALA A 287 -12.70 21.19 -4.86
N LEU A 288 -13.05 19.93 -4.57
CA LEU A 288 -12.24 19.05 -3.71
C LEU A 288 -10.93 18.65 -4.40
N ASN A 289 -10.99 18.31 -5.70
CA ASN A 289 -9.81 17.97 -6.50
C ASN A 289 -8.81 19.13 -6.57
N ASP A 290 -9.28 20.37 -6.74
CA ASP A 290 -8.42 21.56 -6.78
C ASP A 290 -7.65 21.78 -5.47
N GLN A 291 -8.16 21.26 -4.37
CA GLN A 291 -7.52 21.25 -3.06
C GLN A 291 -6.75 19.95 -2.77
N ASN A 292 -6.59 19.04 -3.75
CA ASN A 292 -5.98 17.72 -3.60
C ASN A 292 -6.63 16.88 -2.47
N VAL A 293 -7.94 16.95 -2.33
CA VAL A 293 -8.72 16.12 -1.39
C VAL A 293 -9.22 14.89 -2.13
N ASN A 294 -8.79 13.71 -1.68
CA ASN A 294 -9.32 12.44 -2.17
C ASN A 294 -10.68 12.13 -1.51
N VAL A 295 -11.60 11.61 -2.31
CA VAL A 295 -12.94 11.21 -1.86
C VAL A 295 -13.17 9.72 -2.08
N ASP A 296 -13.96 9.10 -1.19
CA ASP A 296 -14.38 7.70 -1.29
C ASP A 296 -15.85 7.55 -0.89
N MET A 297 -16.43 6.37 -1.06
CA MET A 297 -17.80 5.99 -0.68
C MET A 297 -18.87 7.00 -1.13
N ILE A 298 -18.81 7.47 -2.37
CA ILE A 298 -19.77 8.46 -2.88
C ILE A 298 -21.16 7.83 -3.03
N VAL A 299 -22.16 8.41 -2.36
CA VAL A 299 -23.57 8.03 -2.45
C VAL A 299 -24.43 9.26 -2.71
N GLN A 300 -25.28 9.18 -3.72
CA GLN A 300 -26.22 10.23 -4.09
C GLN A 300 -27.66 9.68 -4.00
N ASN A 301 -28.55 10.40 -3.31
CA ASN A 301 -29.97 10.09 -3.20
C ASN A 301 -30.80 11.22 -3.78
N ILE A 302 -31.66 10.92 -4.74
CA ILE A 302 -32.56 11.89 -5.35
C ILE A 302 -33.84 11.96 -4.50
N SER A 303 -34.22 13.16 -4.08
CA SER A 303 -35.45 13.43 -3.34
C SER A 303 -36.60 13.81 -4.29
N ALA A 304 -37.84 13.61 -3.85
CA ALA A 304 -39.03 13.91 -4.65
C ALA A 304 -39.23 15.42 -4.92
N ASP A 305 -38.52 16.29 -4.20
CA ASP A 305 -38.60 17.75 -4.32
C ASP A 305 -37.65 18.37 -5.34
N GLY A 306 -36.98 17.53 -6.14
CA GLY A 306 -35.98 17.98 -7.13
C GLY A 306 -34.64 18.38 -6.52
N THR A 307 -34.36 17.95 -5.28
CA THR A 307 -33.07 18.10 -4.64
C THR A 307 -32.40 16.73 -4.49
N THR A 308 -31.10 16.73 -4.21
CA THR A 308 -30.32 15.52 -3.91
C THR A 308 -29.49 15.76 -2.67
N ASP A 309 -29.33 14.71 -1.86
CA ASP A 309 -28.31 14.67 -0.82
C ASP A 309 -27.12 13.86 -1.35
N MET A 310 -25.93 14.40 -1.18
CA MET A 310 -24.69 13.77 -1.62
C MET A 310 -23.81 13.50 -0.41
N THR A 311 -23.58 12.24 -0.12
CA THR A 311 -22.72 11.77 0.99
C THR A 311 -21.46 11.15 0.43
N PHE A 312 -20.32 11.46 1.02
CA PHE A 312 -19.02 10.87 0.68
C PHE A 312 -18.09 10.90 1.89
N THR A 313 -16.98 10.15 1.81
CA THR A 313 -15.92 10.18 2.82
C THR A 313 -14.66 10.82 2.29
N VAL A 314 -13.90 11.42 3.21
CA VAL A 314 -12.56 11.97 3.01
C VAL A 314 -11.65 11.50 4.14
N GLY A 315 -10.33 11.56 3.98
CA GLY A 315 -9.41 11.35 5.09
C GLY A 315 -9.63 12.40 6.20
N LYS A 316 -9.53 11.99 7.47
CA LYS A 316 -9.73 12.93 8.60
C LYS A 316 -8.86 14.18 8.53
N ALA A 317 -7.61 14.03 8.10
CA ALA A 317 -6.68 15.15 7.94
C ALA A 317 -7.12 16.14 6.85
N ASP A 318 -7.92 15.69 5.89
CA ASP A 318 -8.39 16.49 4.76
C ASP A 318 -9.73 17.20 5.06
N LEU A 319 -10.44 16.83 6.12
CA LEU A 319 -11.74 17.39 6.47
C LEU A 319 -11.76 18.92 6.53
N PRO A 320 -10.77 19.62 7.15
CA PRO A 320 -10.76 21.09 7.16
C PRO A 320 -10.63 21.71 5.76
N ARG A 321 -9.81 21.10 4.88
CA ARG A 321 -9.64 21.56 3.48
C ARG A 321 -10.89 21.30 2.66
N ALA A 322 -11.52 20.13 2.82
CA ALA A 322 -12.77 19.79 2.17
C ALA A 322 -13.88 20.75 2.56
N ARG A 323 -14.02 21.09 3.86
CA ARG A 323 -14.98 22.07 4.37
C ARG A 323 -14.78 23.43 3.72
N ALA A 324 -13.54 23.94 3.68
CA ALA A 324 -13.23 25.23 3.08
C ALA A 324 -13.58 25.25 1.59
N ALA A 325 -13.15 24.24 0.83
CA ALA A 325 -13.46 24.11 -0.60
C ALA A 325 -14.96 24.11 -0.89
N LEU A 326 -15.74 23.35 -0.10
CA LEU A 326 -17.19 23.29 -0.25
C LEU A 326 -17.88 24.61 0.13
N ALA A 327 -17.38 25.32 1.14
CA ALA A 327 -17.91 26.62 1.53
C ALA A 327 -17.70 27.68 0.43
N ASP A 328 -16.55 27.66 -0.24
CA ASP A 328 -16.21 28.57 -1.33
C ASP A 328 -17.15 28.41 -2.54
N VAL A 329 -17.56 27.20 -2.86
CA VAL A 329 -18.45 26.90 -3.98
C VAL A 329 -19.93 26.88 -3.60
N LYS A 330 -20.29 27.09 -2.34
CA LYS A 330 -21.69 27.12 -1.88
C LYS A 330 -22.58 28.07 -2.66
N PRO A 331 -22.15 29.33 -2.98
CA PRO A 331 -23.00 30.24 -3.75
C PRO A 331 -23.35 29.73 -5.16
N GLN A 332 -22.44 28.97 -5.76
CA GLN A 332 -22.59 28.40 -7.10
C GLN A 332 -23.45 27.13 -7.09
N ILE A 333 -23.25 26.25 -6.09
CA ILE A 333 -23.91 24.97 -5.97
C ILE A 333 -25.32 25.14 -5.40
N GLY A 334 -25.48 26.01 -4.38
CA GLY A 334 -26.77 26.31 -3.77
C GLY A 334 -27.27 25.23 -2.79
N TYR A 335 -26.38 24.50 -2.14
CA TYR A 335 -26.78 23.51 -1.12
C TYR A 335 -27.27 24.20 0.17
N ALA A 336 -28.19 23.55 0.88
CA ALA A 336 -28.77 24.11 2.10
C ALA A 336 -27.83 23.97 3.31
N GLU A 337 -27.27 22.77 3.50
CA GLU A 337 -26.53 22.41 4.71
C GLU A 337 -25.36 21.48 4.39
N LEU A 338 -24.29 21.60 5.18
CA LEU A 338 -23.13 20.73 5.19
C LEU A 338 -23.08 20.02 6.55
N LEU A 339 -23.20 18.70 6.55
CA LEU A 339 -23.07 17.88 7.75
C LEU A 339 -21.73 17.13 7.70
N GLU A 340 -21.08 17.04 8.85
CA GLU A 340 -19.80 16.37 9.02
C GLU A 340 -19.85 15.40 10.18
N ASP A 341 -19.21 14.25 10.01
CA ASP A 341 -19.05 13.26 11.06
C ASP A 341 -17.63 12.68 10.99
N PRO A 342 -16.72 13.10 11.86
CA PRO A 342 -15.35 12.59 11.91
C PRO A 342 -15.22 11.26 12.70
N ASP A 343 -16.28 10.85 13.40
CA ASP A 343 -16.25 9.70 14.30
C ASP A 343 -16.83 8.44 13.63
N VAL A 344 -16.36 8.18 12.43
CA VAL A 344 -16.77 7.02 11.62
C VAL A 344 -15.58 6.13 11.31
N ALA A 345 -15.88 4.86 11.00
CA ALA A 345 -14.91 3.89 10.48
C ALA A 345 -15.51 3.15 9.29
N LYS A 346 -14.68 2.91 8.29
CA LYS A 346 -15.02 2.06 7.14
C LYS A 346 -14.60 0.63 7.43
N ILE A 347 -15.52 -0.32 7.26
CA ILE A 347 -15.27 -1.76 7.34
C ILE A 347 -15.54 -2.35 5.98
N SER A 348 -14.59 -3.12 5.45
CA SER A 348 -14.68 -3.73 4.14
C SER A 348 -14.46 -5.23 4.20
N VAL A 349 -15.35 -5.98 3.59
CA VAL A 349 -15.23 -7.41 3.32
C VAL A 349 -14.76 -7.56 1.89
N VAL A 350 -13.69 -8.32 1.67
CA VAL A 350 -13.02 -8.47 0.37
C VAL A 350 -12.91 -9.94 -0.01
N GLY A 351 -13.17 -10.25 -1.26
CA GLY A 351 -12.98 -11.60 -1.83
C GLY A 351 -13.41 -11.69 -3.28
N VAL A 352 -12.57 -12.25 -4.15
CA VAL A 352 -12.91 -12.47 -5.58
C VAL A 352 -14.07 -13.46 -5.75
N GLY A 353 -14.25 -14.39 -4.80
CA GLY A 353 -15.38 -15.32 -4.80
C GLY A 353 -16.76 -14.65 -4.66
N MET A 354 -16.81 -13.40 -4.23
CA MET A 354 -18.06 -12.64 -4.09
C MET A 354 -18.78 -12.41 -5.44
N ARG A 355 -18.04 -12.38 -6.55
CA ARG A 355 -18.61 -12.20 -7.91
C ARG A 355 -19.69 -13.23 -8.26
N SER A 356 -19.55 -14.44 -7.75
CA SER A 356 -20.43 -15.58 -8.07
C SER A 356 -21.38 -16.00 -6.94
N HIS A 357 -21.32 -15.33 -5.77
CA HIS A 357 -22.07 -15.75 -4.59
C HIS A 357 -23.01 -14.65 -4.09
N ALA A 358 -24.31 -14.85 -4.31
CA ALA A 358 -25.35 -14.05 -3.69
C ALA A 358 -25.36 -14.28 -2.18
N GLY A 359 -25.59 -13.23 -1.40
CA GLY A 359 -25.77 -13.33 0.05
C GLY A 359 -24.61 -12.83 0.90
N VAL A 360 -23.44 -12.54 0.33
CA VAL A 360 -22.30 -11.97 1.08
C VAL A 360 -22.72 -10.68 1.80
N ALA A 361 -23.32 -9.72 1.09
CA ALA A 361 -23.82 -8.49 1.70
C ALA A 361 -24.85 -8.75 2.81
N ASN A 362 -25.78 -9.70 2.61
CA ASN A 362 -26.77 -10.04 3.62
C ASN A 362 -26.14 -10.61 4.90
N THR A 363 -25.11 -11.45 4.78
CA THR A 363 -24.34 -11.97 5.92
C THR A 363 -23.71 -10.82 6.70
N MET A 364 -23.10 -9.84 6.01
CA MET A 364 -22.54 -8.64 6.63
C MET A 364 -23.59 -7.86 7.41
N PHE A 365 -24.73 -7.56 6.78
CA PHE A 365 -25.77 -6.75 7.40
C PHE A 365 -26.40 -7.43 8.62
N ARG A 366 -26.64 -8.76 8.55
CA ARG A 366 -27.14 -9.53 9.69
C ARG A 366 -26.14 -9.56 10.84
N ALA A 367 -24.88 -9.84 10.58
CA ALA A 367 -23.84 -9.89 11.62
C ALA A 367 -23.69 -8.56 12.37
N LEU A 368 -23.81 -7.43 11.66
CA LEU A 368 -23.78 -6.10 12.26
C LEU A 368 -25.08 -5.80 13.04
N ALA A 369 -26.25 -6.15 12.49
CA ALA A 369 -27.54 -5.97 13.15
C ALA A 369 -27.63 -6.76 14.46
N ASP A 370 -27.16 -8.02 14.49
CA ASP A 370 -27.11 -8.87 15.68
C ASP A 370 -26.25 -8.29 16.81
N LYS A 371 -25.35 -7.36 16.48
CA LYS A 371 -24.51 -6.60 17.42
C LYS A 371 -25.02 -5.18 17.67
N ALA A 372 -26.22 -4.85 17.18
CA ALA A 372 -26.82 -3.52 17.27
C ALA A 372 -25.91 -2.41 16.69
N ILE A 373 -25.13 -2.73 15.66
CA ILE A 373 -24.26 -1.77 14.96
C ILE A 373 -25.03 -1.18 13.79
N ASN A 374 -25.26 0.13 13.82
CA ASN A 374 -25.94 0.85 12.76
C ASN A 374 -25.00 1.13 11.59
N ILE A 375 -25.50 0.92 10.37
CA ILE A 375 -24.79 1.22 9.11
C ILE A 375 -25.22 2.61 8.63
N GLN A 376 -24.24 3.47 8.36
CA GLN A 376 -24.48 4.84 7.90
C GLN A 376 -24.39 4.99 6.37
N VAL A 377 -23.48 4.26 5.74
CA VAL A 377 -23.25 4.26 4.29
C VAL A 377 -22.91 2.84 3.85
N ILE A 378 -23.31 2.46 2.65
CA ILE A 378 -22.96 1.19 1.99
C ILE A 378 -22.38 1.53 0.63
N SER A 379 -21.28 0.87 0.29
CA SER A 379 -20.66 0.91 -1.06
C SER A 379 -20.22 -0.49 -1.44
N THR A 380 -20.47 -0.89 -2.69
CA THR A 380 -20.14 -2.23 -3.18
C THR A 380 -19.37 -2.16 -4.49
N SER A 381 -18.48 -3.13 -4.70
CA SER A 381 -17.89 -3.45 -5.97
C SER A 381 -18.04 -4.95 -6.24
N GLU A 382 -17.47 -5.45 -7.32
CA GLU A 382 -17.52 -6.88 -7.65
C GLU A 382 -16.88 -7.78 -6.61
N ILE A 383 -15.84 -7.27 -5.91
CA ILE A 383 -15.02 -8.05 -4.97
C ILE A 383 -14.98 -7.44 -3.55
N LYS A 384 -15.82 -6.42 -3.30
CA LYS A 384 -15.81 -5.71 -2.02
C LYS A 384 -17.20 -5.25 -1.63
N VAL A 385 -17.55 -5.41 -0.34
CA VAL A 385 -18.66 -4.72 0.32
C VAL A 385 -18.10 -3.90 1.45
N SER A 386 -18.34 -2.58 1.42
CA SER A 386 -17.89 -1.64 2.44
C SER A 386 -19.08 -1.01 3.14
N VAL A 387 -18.97 -0.85 4.45
CA VAL A 387 -19.93 -0.09 5.26
C VAL A 387 -19.22 0.96 6.07
N LEU A 388 -19.89 2.08 6.31
CA LEU A 388 -19.49 3.09 7.26
C LEU A 388 -20.30 2.94 8.53
N ILE A 389 -19.62 2.87 9.67
CA ILE A 389 -20.23 2.70 11.00
C ILE A 389 -19.63 3.70 11.98
N GLY A 390 -20.18 3.84 13.19
CA GLY A 390 -19.54 4.60 14.27
C GLY A 390 -18.18 4.01 14.62
N ALA A 391 -17.17 4.87 14.79
CA ALA A 391 -15.78 4.47 14.98
C ALA A 391 -15.58 3.61 16.24
N GLU A 392 -16.40 3.80 17.29
CA GLU A 392 -16.38 3.05 18.53
C GLU A 392 -16.70 1.56 18.35
N TYR A 393 -17.43 1.20 17.29
CA TYR A 393 -17.81 -0.19 16.99
C TYR A 393 -16.81 -0.95 16.13
N THR A 394 -15.71 -0.33 15.70
CA THR A 394 -14.76 -0.91 14.71
C THR A 394 -14.35 -2.33 15.09
N GLU A 395 -13.82 -2.54 16.31
CA GLU A 395 -13.30 -3.84 16.71
C GLU A 395 -14.42 -4.90 16.87
N LEU A 396 -15.57 -4.49 17.40
CA LEU A 396 -16.72 -5.38 17.54
C LEU A 396 -17.21 -5.84 16.16
N ALA A 397 -17.32 -4.91 15.20
CA ALA A 397 -17.72 -5.20 13.84
C ALA A 397 -16.73 -6.17 13.16
N VAL A 398 -15.42 -5.90 13.25
CA VAL A 398 -14.39 -6.78 12.65
C VAL A 398 -14.48 -8.19 13.21
N ARG A 399 -14.60 -8.35 14.53
CA ARG A 399 -14.74 -9.68 15.18
C ARG A 399 -16.01 -10.39 14.76
N ALA A 400 -17.15 -9.69 14.76
CA ALA A 400 -18.44 -10.28 14.38
C ALA A 400 -18.44 -10.74 12.92
N LEU A 401 -17.91 -9.94 12.02
CA LEU A 401 -17.84 -10.27 10.61
C LEU A 401 -16.84 -11.41 10.35
N HIS A 402 -15.68 -11.41 11.02
CA HIS A 402 -14.69 -12.47 10.87
C HIS A 402 -15.27 -13.85 11.21
N THR A 403 -15.99 -13.93 12.32
CA THR A 403 -16.69 -15.17 12.70
C THR A 403 -17.86 -15.50 11.75
N ALA A 404 -18.65 -14.49 11.33
CA ALA A 404 -19.80 -14.71 10.45
C ALA A 404 -19.42 -15.26 9.06
N TYR A 405 -18.22 -14.91 8.57
CA TYR A 405 -17.69 -15.44 7.31
C TYR A 405 -16.83 -16.71 7.47
N GLY A 406 -16.71 -17.25 8.69
CA GLY A 406 -15.95 -18.46 8.93
C GLY A 406 -14.44 -18.33 8.72
N LEU A 407 -13.88 -17.12 8.92
CA LEU A 407 -12.46 -16.83 8.70
C LEU A 407 -11.59 -17.21 9.91
N ASP A 408 -12.19 -17.70 11.00
CA ASP A 408 -11.48 -18.14 12.19
C ASP A 408 -10.53 -19.30 11.84
N ALA A 409 -9.33 -19.30 12.42
CA ALA A 409 -8.43 -20.43 12.33
C ALA A 409 -9.11 -21.68 12.92
N SER A 410 -9.11 -22.75 12.16
CA SER A 410 -9.59 -24.09 12.59
C SER A 410 -8.60 -24.74 13.55
#